data_dd7c51ea858623a704ed6b4acd5656e9
#
_entry.id   dd7c51ea858623a704ed6b4acd5656e9
#
_cell.length_a   1.000
_cell.length_b   1.000
_cell.length_c   1.000
_cell.angle_alpha   90.00
_cell.angle_beta   90.00
_cell.angle_gamma   90.00
#
_symmetry.space_group_name_H-M   'P 1'
#
loop_
_entity.id
_entity.type
_entity.pdbx_description
1 polymer ?
#
loop_
_entity_poly.entity_id
_entity_poly.type
_entity_poly.pdbx_seq_one_letter_code
_entity_poly.pdbx_strand_id
1 'polypeptide(L)'
;MPNQHIWTDRNQDGRKREVRATKFGGAWRFQAKVAGDLDWTYYDRPMLEDLLKLKEILERKYQRRRASIEDVSSIGQLIQEQRAYE
;
A
#
# COMPACT_ATOMS: atom_id res chain seq x y z
N MET A 1 3.39 14.46 -10.50
CA MET A 1 3.35 14.27 -9.05
C MET A 1 3.47 12.80 -8.70
N PRO A 2 4.22 12.44 -7.66
CA PRO A 2 4.23 11.05 -7.23
C PRO A 2 2.84 10.64 -6.76
N ASN A 3 2.41 9.48 -7.20
CA ASN A 3 1.11 8.93 -6.83
C ASN A 3 1.29 8.23 -5.48
N GLN A 4 1.00 8.96 -4.40
CA GLN A 4 1.22 8.48 -3.04
C GLN A 4 -0.11 8.34 -2.28
N HIS A 5 -0.23 7.23 -1.55
CA HIS A 5 -1.39 6.94 -0.72
C HIS A 5 -0.91 6.63 0.69
N ILE A 6 -1.52 7.29 1.67
CA ILE A 6 -1.11 7.19 3.07
C ILE A 6 -2.32 6.76 3.90
N TRP A 7 -2.11 5.79 4.80
CA TRP A 7 -3.14 5.40 5.76
C TRP A 7 -2.49 5.00 7.08
N THR A 8 -3.31 4.89 8.10
CA THR A 8 -2.88 4.43 9.41
C THR A 8 -3.71 3.22 9.83
N ASP A 9 -3.05 2.31 10.51
CA ASP A 9 -3.70 1.17 11.14
C ASP A 9 -3.01 0.90 12.49
N ARG A 10 -3.24 -0.26 13.07
CA ARG A 10 -2.57 -0.69 14.29
C ARG A 10 -1.90 -2.02 14.04
N ASN A 11 -0.68 -2.18 14.58
CA ASN A 11 0.02 -3.45 14.51
C ASN A 11 -0.54 -4.42 15.57
N GLN A 12 0.06 -5.61 15.66
CA GLN A 12 -0.38 -6.65 16.60
C GLN A 12 -0.28 -6.20 18.05
N ASP A 13 0.65 -5.30 18.36
CA ASP A 13 0.83 -4.75 19.70
C ASP A 13 -0.14 -3.61 20.02
N GLY A 14 -1.00 -3.26 19.08
CA GLY A 14 -1.95 -2.15 19.24
C GLY A 14 -1.34 -0.77 19.00
N ARG A 15 -0.10 -0.68 18.54
CA ARG A 15 0.56 0.59 18.26
C ARG A 15 0.13 1.12 16.91
N LYS A 16 -0.01 2.44 16.82
CA LYS A 16 -0.35 3.12 15.57
C LYS A 16 0.77 2.91 14.55
N ARG A 17 0.37 2.53 13.35
CA ARG A 17 1.29 2.28 12.24
C ARG A 17 0.86 3.13 11.06
N GLU A 18 1.78 3.95 10.52
CA GLU A 18 1.54 4.72 9.31
C GLU A 18 2.13 3.96 8.13
N VAL A 19 1.35 3.82 7.06
CA VAL A 19 1.78 3.14 5.85
C VAL A 19 1.72 4.11 4.68
N ARG A 20 2.76 4.10 3.85
CA ARG A 20 2.82 4.89 2.62
C ARG A 20 3.07 3.96 1.45
N ALA A 21 2.23 4.08 0.44
CA ALA A 21 2.40 3.39 -0.83
C ALA A 21 2.61 4.43 -1.91
N THR A 22 3.71 4.32 -2.65
CA THR A 22 4.08 5.28 -3.69
C THR A 22 4.35 4.54 -4.98
N LYS A 23 3.81 5.07 -6.09
CA LYS A 23 4.02 4.49 -7.41
C LYS A 23 5.06 5.31 -8.17
N PHE A 24 6.14 4.63 -8.59
CA PHE A 24 7.21 5.20 -9.40
C PHE A 24 7.46 4.31 -10.61
N GLY A 25 7.42 4.89 -11.80
CA GLY A 25 7.76 4.18 -13.03
C GLY A 25 6.99 2.87 -13.20
N GLY A 26 5.73 2.85 -12.77
CA GLY A 26 4.89 1.65 -12.85
C GLY A 26 5.06 0.66 -11.72
N ALA A 27 5.97 0.93 -10.77
CA ALA A 27 6.20 0.03 -9.63
C ALA A 27 5.69 0.66 -8.32
N TRP A 28 5.07 -0.15 -7.49
CA TRP A 28 4.62 0.27 -6.16
C TRP A 28 5.72 0.04 -5.13
N ARG A 29 5.92 1.02 -4.26
CA ARG A 29 6.85 0.93 -3.14
C ARG A 29 6.09 1.19 -1.86
N PHE A 30 6.33 0.33 -0.86
CA PHE A 30 5.67 0.41 0.44
C PHE A 30 6.68 0.70 1.54
N GLN A 31 6.30 1.58 2.45
CA GLN A 31 7.05 1.84 3.65
C GLN A 31 6.10 2.05 4.82
N ALA A 32 6.53 1.70 6.01
CA ALA A 32 5.71 1.85 7.20
C ALA A 32 6.55 2.26 8.40
N LYS A 33 5.90 2.93 9.34
CA LYS A 33 6.53 3.37 10.58
C LYS A 33 5.54 3.17 11.71
N VAL A 34 5.96 2.45 12.74
CA VAL A 34 5.18 2.24 13.95
C VAL A 34 5.49 3.36 14.94
N ALA A 35 4.51 3.77 15.73
CA ALA A 35 4.72 4.79 16.75
C ALA A 35 5.86 4.38 17.68
N GLY A 36 6.85 5.25 17.84
CA GLY A 36 8.06 4.99 18.61
C GLY A 36 9.27 4.59 17.80
N ASP A 37 9.08 4.19 16.54
CA ASP A 37 10.21 3.88 15.66
C ASP A 37 10.95 5.17 15.27
N LEU A 38 12.27 5.06 15.12
CA LEU A 38 13.09 6.17 14.65
C LEU A 38 13.09 6.27 13.12
N ASP A 39 13.04 5.11 12.45
CA ASP A 39 13.18 5.04 11.01
C ASP A 39 12.01 4.34 10.36
N TRP A 40 11.81 4.63 9.05
CA TRP A 40 10.83 3.94 8.23
C TRP A 40 11.34 2.56 7.84
N THR A 41 10.43 1.58 7.86
CA THR A 41 10.72 0.25 7.32
C THR A 41 10.29 0.22 5.86
N TYR A 42 11.20 -0.19 4.97
CA TYR A 42 10.94 -0.32 3.54
C TYR A 42 10.74 -1.80 3.21
N TYR A 43 9.69 -2.10 2.48
CA TYR A 43 9.33 -3.48 2.16
C TYR A 43 9.75 -3.82 0.74
N ASP A 44 10.64 -4.79 0.58
CA ASP A 44 10.97 -5.34 -0.74
C ASP A 44 9.76 -6.09 -1.31
N ARG A 45 9.04 -6.76 -0.42
CA ARG A 45 7.81 -7.46 -0.77
C ARG A 45 6.72 -7.02 0.19
N PRO A 46 5.71 -6.28 -0.31
CA PRO A 46 4.63 -5.79 0.54
C PRO A 46 3.84 -6.94 1.17
N MET A 47 3.32 -6.71 2.37
CA MET A 47 2.43 -7.66 3.00
C MET A 47 1.08 -7.68 2.27
N LEU A 48 0.47 -8.85 2.20
CA LEU A 48 -0.84 -9.00 1.55
C LEU A 48 -1.88 -8.04 2.14
N GLU A 49 -1.87 -7.88 3.46
CA GLU A 49 -2.80 -6.98 4.15
C GLU A 49 -2.68 -5.54 3.66
N ASP A 50 -1.45 -5.08 3.43
CA ASP A 50 -1.20 -3.72 2.93
C ASP A 50 -1.65 -3.58 1.49
N LEU A 51 -1.44 -4.61 0.66
CA LEU A 51 -1.91 -4.62 -0.72
C LEU A 51 -3.43 -4.56 -0.80
N LEU A 52 -4.11 -5.34 0.04
CA LEU A 52 -5.58 -5.35 0.08
C LEU A 52 -6.12 -4.00 0.53
N LYS A 53 -5.46 -3.36 1.50
CA LYS A 53 -5.88 -2.04 1.96
C LYS A 53 -5.69 -0.98 0.88
N LEU A 54 -4.56 -1.03 0.18
CA LEU A 54 -4.32 -0.11 -0.93
C LEU A 54 -5.34 -0.31 -2.05
N LYS A 55 -5.68 -1.55 -2.36
CA LYS A 55 -6.70 -1.85 -3.38
C LYS A 55 -8.04 -1.18 -3.00
N GLU A 56 -8.45 -1.32 -1.75
CA GLU A 56 -9.68 -0.70 -1.26
C GLU A 56 -9.64 0.82 -1.43
N ILE A 57 -8.51 1.44 -1.07
CA ILE A 57 -8.34 2.89 -1.19
C ILE A 57 -8.39 3.32 -2.66
N LEU A 58 -7.71 2.60 -3.54
CA LEU A 58 -7.68 2.92 -4.96
C LEU A 58 -9.05 2.76 -5.61
N GLU A 59 -9.80 1.75 -5.24
CA GLU A 59 -11.16 1.55 -5.77
C GLU A 59 -12.07 2.71 -5.39
N ARG A 60 -11.98 3.19 -4.16
CA ARG A 60 -12.75 4.36 -3.72
C ARG A 60 -12.34 5.62 -4.49
N LYS A 61 -11.03 5.83 -4.68
CA LYS A 61 -10.52 6.96 -5.44
C LYS A 61 -10.90 6.88 -6.91
N TYR A 62 -10.90 5.67 -7.47
CA TYR A 62 -11.32 5.45 -8.85
C TYR A 62 -12.79 5.85 -9.05
N GLN A 63 -13.66 5.46 -8.12
CA GLN A 63 -15.08 5.85 -8.19
C GLN A 63 -15.25 7.36 -8.16
N ARG A 64 -14.34 8.07 -7.51
CA ARG A 64 -14.34 9.54 -7.44
C ARG A 64 -13.48 10.18 -8.52
N ARG A 65 -13.01 9.40 -9.48
CA ARG A 65 -12.13 9.81 -10.58
C ARG A 65 -10.81 10.41 -10.09
N ARG A 66 -10.31 9.93 -8.93
CA ARG A 66 -9.03 10.37 -8.35
C ARG A 66 -7.93 9.32 -8.48
N ALA A 67 -8.22 8.18 -9.08
CA ALA A 67 -7.24 7.15 -9.39
C ALA A 67 -7.56 6.57 -10.74
N SER A 68 -6.56 6.05 -11.44
CA SER A 68 -6.75 5.45 -12.77
C SER A 68 -7.11 3.97 -12.63
N ILE A 69 -7.74 3.42 -13.67
CA ILE A 69 -8.00 1.97 -13.73
C ILE A 69 -6.67 1.20 -13.79
N GLU A 70 -5.63 1.81 -14.35
CA GLU A 70 -4.31 1.20 -14.40
C GLU A 70 -3.74 0.99 -13.02
N ASP A 71 -3.94 1.94 -12.10
CA ASP A 71 -3.50 1.80 -10.72
C ASP A 71 -4.23 0.66 -10.03
N VAL A 72 -5.55 0.59 -10.19
CA VAL A 72 -6.36 -0.50 -9.62
C VAL A 72 -5.91 -1.85 -10.16
N SER A 73 -5.70 -1.94 -11.48
CA SER A 73 -5.26 -3.19 -12.12
C SER A 73 -3.88 -3.62 -11.65
N SER A 74 -2.95 -2.67 -11.50
CA SER A 74 -1.59 -2.98 -11.08
C SER A 74 -1.54 -3.53 -9.66
N ILE A 75 -2.36 -2.99 -8.75
CA ILE A 75 -2.37 -3.50 -7.38
C ILE A 75 -3.04 -4.88 -7.32
N GLY A 76 -4.05 -5.12 -8.15
CA GLY A 76 -4.67 -6.45 -8.28
C GLY A 76 -3.66 -7.50 -8.71
N GLN A 77 -2.79 -7.17 -9.66
CA GLN A 77 -1.75 -8.06 -10.13
C GLN A 77 -0.74 -8.38 -9.02
N LEU A 78 -0.33 -7.37 -8.25
CA LEU A 78 0.58 -7.57 -7.10
C LEU A 78 -0.04 -8.50 -6.05
N ILE A 79 -1.34 -8.37 -5.81
CA ILE A 79 -2.04 -9.25 -4.88
C ILE A 79 -1.97 -10.70 -5.34
N GLN A 80 -2.21 -10.95 -6.62
CA GLN A 80 -2.13 -12.29 -7.17
C GLN A 80 -0.72 -12.87 -7.07
N GLU A 81 0.30 -12.05 -7.36
CA GLU A 81 1.69 -12.46 -7.23
C GLU A 81 2.03 -12.82 -5.78
N GLN A 82 1.59 -12.01 -4.82
CA GLN A 82 1.85 -12.25 -3.41
C GLN A 82 1.18 -13.54 -2.93
N ARG A 83 -0.04 -13.80 -3.36
CA ARG A 83 -0.74 -15.05 -3.03
C ARG A 83 -0.04 -16.29 -3.57
N ALA A 84 0.63 -16.16 -4.71
CA ALA A 84 1.39 -17.27 -5.30
C ALA A 84 2.60 -17.66 -4.44
N TYR A 85 3.10 -16.74 -3.60
CA TYR A 85 4.21 -17.03 -2.68
C TYR A 85 3.75 -17.60 -1.34
N GLU A 86 2.48 -17.52 -1.05
CA GLU A 86 1.90 -18.08 0.16
C GLU A 86 1.33 -19.46 -0.13
#